data_9337e6079dffef0bec312911896d095e
#
_entry.id   9337e6079dffef0bec312911896d095e
#
_cell.length_a   1.000
_cell.length_b   1.000
_cell.length_c   1.000
_cell.angle_alpha   90.00
_cell.angle_beta   90.00
_cell.angle_gamma   90.00
#
_symmetry.space_group_name_H-M   'P 1'
#
loop_
_entity.id
_entity.type
_entity.pdbx_description
1 polymer ?
#
loop_
_entity_poly.entity_id
_entity_poly.type
_entity_poly.pdbx_seq_one_letter_code
_entity_poly.pdbx_strand_id
1 'polypeptide(L)'
;PSCCRYPQQGMKVNSRSDRAVHSQKMVLELLLADMPDGGKSPYTLNSELDEWVEKLKVGKPRFPGRVQPAADASHPAMSVNLDSCIQCTRCVRACREEQVNDVIGMSYRGSHAEIVFDIGDPMGDSTCVACGECVQACPTGALMPANDAGLVEADKKIDSVCPYCGVGCLLTYHVKGGKLLQVEGRNGPANNGRL
;
A
#
# COMPACT_ATOMS: atom_id res chain seq x y z
N PRO A 1 8.47 -6.97 -20.49
CA PRO A 1 7.35 -6.79 -19.55
C PRO A 1 6.02 -6.69 -20.30
N SER A 2 4.95 -7.23 -19.72
CA SER A 2 3.61 -7.23 -20.35
C SER A 2 3.05 -5.81 -20.53
N CYS A 3 3.40 -4.91 -19.64
CA CYS A 3 2.98 -3.49 -19.72
C CYS A 3 3.56 -2.73 -20.92
N CYS A 4 4.58 -3.30 -21.59
CA CYS A 4 5.23 -2.68 -22.76
C CYS A 4 4.87 -3.36 -24.08
N ARG A 5 3.83 -4.20 -24.10
CA ARG A 5 3.41 -4.92 -25.29
C ARG A 5 1.89 -4.88 -25.48
N TYR A 6 1.50 -4.62 -26.72
CA TYR A 6 0.09 -4.78 -27.11
C TYR A 6 -0.21 -6.27 -27.37
N PRO A 7 -1.38 -6.77 -26.94
CA PRO A 7 -1.81 -8.12 -27.26
C PRO A 7 -2.02 -8.26 -28.78
N GLN A 8 -1.65 -9.42 -29.32
CA GLN A 8 -1.83 -9.73 -30.74
C GLN A 8 -2.66 -11.01 -30.86
N GLN A 9 -3.41 -11.14 -31.96
CA GLN A 9 -4.19 -12.35 -32.21
C GLN A 9 -3.25 -13.57 -32.29
N GLY A 10 -3.60 -14.66 -31.58
CA GLY A 10 -2.81 -15.88 -31.52
C GLY A 10 -1.60 -15.80 -30.57
N MET A 11 -1.41 -14.71 -29.83
CA MET A 11 -0.32 -14.61 -28.83
C MET A 11 -0.46 -15.71 -27.77
N LYS A 12 0.60 -16.49 -27.57
CA LYS A 12 0.69 -17.46 -26.48
C LYS A 12 1.44 -16.85 -25.30
N VAL A 13 0.81 -16.81 -24.14
CA VAL A 13 1.38 -16.27 -22.89
C VAL A 13 1.59 -17.42 -21.90
N ASN A 14 2.80 -17.52 -21.35
CA ASN A 14 3.12 -18.48 -20.29
C ASN A 14 3.76 -17.73 -19.12
N SER A 15 2.97 -17.47 -18.07
CA SER A 15 3.40 -16.80 -16.84
C SER A 15 4.10 -17.73 -15.84
N ARG A 16 4.11 -19.04 -16.11
CA ARG A 16 4.67 -20.07 -15.21
C ARG A 16 5.90 -20.78 -15.78
N SER A 17 6.45 -20.30 -16.90
CA SER A 17 7.73 -20.81 -17.40
C SER A 17 8.85 -20.50 -16.40
N ASP A 18 9.91 -21.32 -16.37
CA ASP A 18 11.06 -21.12 -15.48
C ASP A 18 11.65 -19.71 -15.61
N ARG A 19 11.73 -19.20 -16.83
CA ARG A 19 12.19 -17.83 -17.10
C ARG A 19 11.25 -16.77 -16.49
N ALA A 20 9.94 -16.95 -16.59
CA ALA A 20 8.96 -16.02 -16.03
C ALA A 20 9.01 -16.03 -14.49
N VAL A 21 9.04 -17.23 -13.89
CA VAL A 21 9.14 -17.39 -12.43
C VAL A 21 10.47 -16.83 -11.90
N HIS A 22 11.58 -17.08 -12.59
CA HIS A 22 12.87 -16.50 -12.24
C HIS A 22 12.82 -14.96 -12.25
N SER A 23 12.26 -14.35 -13.30
CA SER A 23 12.09 -12.88 -13.37
C SER A 23 11.20 -12.34 -12.26
N GLN A 24 10.11 -13.02 -11.92
CA GLN A 24 9.23 -12.63 -10.80
C GLN A 24 9.99 -12.64 -9.47
N LYS A 25 10.76 -13.71 -9.20
CA LYS A 25 11.60 -13.79 -8.00
C LYS A 25 12.63 -12.67 -7.93
N MET A 26 13.29 -12.37 -9.04
CA MET A 26 14.29 -11.30 -9.10
C MET A 26 13.68 -9.93 -8.80
N VAL A 27 12.49 -9.63 -9.32
CA VAL A 27 11.79 -8.37 -9.01
C VAL A 27 11.45 -8.28 -7.52
N LEU A 28 10.91 -9.36 -6.94
CA LEU A 28 10.58 -9.37 -5.51
C LEU A 28 11.84 -9.28 -4.64
N GLU A 29 12.94 -9.91 -5.03
CA GLU A 29 14.22 -9.81 -4.33
C GLU A 29 14.75 -8.36 -4.32
N LEU A 30 14.61 -7.63 -5.44
CA LEU A 30 14.97 -6.22 -5.51
C LEU A 30 14.08 -5.35 -4.61
N LEU A 31 12.77 -5.62 -4.57
CA LEU A 31 11.86 -4.91 -3.67
C LEU A 31 12.18 -5.19 -2.20
N LEU A 32 12.51 -6.45 -1.86
CA LEU A 32 12.93 -6.80 -0.49
C LEU A 32 14.23 -6.12 -0.07
N ALA A 33 15.15 -5.86 -1.01
CA ALA A 33 16.40 -5.17 -0.67
C ALA A 33 16.15 -3.77 -0.11
N ASP A 34 15.06 -3.14 -0.53
CA ASP A 34 14.66 -1.80 -0.06
C ASP A 34 13.79 -1.82 1.21
N MET A 35 13.36 -2.99 1.68
CA MET A 35 12.60 -3.13 2.92
C MET A 35 13.53 -3.05 4.15
N PRO A 36 13.02 -2.65 5.32
CA PRO A 36 13.79 -2.66 6.57
C PRO A 36 14.43 -4.02 6.80
N ASP A 37 15.73 -4.06 7.01
CA ASP A 37 16.52 -5.26 7.22
C ASP A 37 16.41 -6.33 6.12
N GLY A 38 15.93 -5.96 4.93
CA GLY A 38 15.67 -6.89 3.82
C GLY A 38 14.63 -7.96 4.17
N GLY A 39 13.71 -7.65 5.06
CA GLY A 39 12.72 -8.56 5.64
C GLY A 39 11.27 -8.18 5.38
N LYS A 40 10.40 -8.69 6.23
CA LYS A 40 8.96 -8.38 6.19
C LYS A 40 8.70 -6.93 6.59
N SER A 41 7.60 -6.38 6.08
CA SER A 41 7.15 -5.06 6.51
C SER A 41 6.81 -5.06 8.01
N PRO A 42 7.38 -4.16 8.81
CA PRO A 42 7.04 -4.04 10.22
C PRO A 42 5.75 -3.24 10.46
N TYR A 43 5.09 -2.73 9.42
CA TYR A 43 4.00 -1.75 9.52
C TYR A 43 2.61 -2.29 9.17
N THR A 44 2.52 -3.57 8.80
CA THR A 44 1.23 -4.23 8.55
C THR A 44 1.34 -5.73 8.75
N LEU A 45 0.26 -6.35 9.23
CA LEU A 45 0.13 -7.81 9.30
C LEU A 45 -0.19 -8.44 7.94
N ASN A 46 -0.67 -7.65 6.97
CA ASN A 46 -1.18 -8.11 5.68
C ASN A 46 -0.42 -7.45 4.53
N SER A 47 0.89 -7.64 4.47
CA SER A 47 1.71 -7.13 3.36
C SER A 47 1.56 -8.01 2.12
N GLU A 48 1.03 -7.44 1.03
CA GLU A 48 0.97 -8.12 -0.27
C GLU A 48 2.36 -8.53 -0.78
N LEU A 49 3.39 -7.73 -0.49
CA LEU A 49 4.77 -8.07 -0.84
C LEU A 49 5.21 -9.35 -0.14
N ASP A 50 4.95 -9.44 1.17
CA ASP A 50 5.36 -10.60 1.97
C ASP A 50 4.64 -11.88 1.53
N GLU A 51 3.35 -11.78 1.21
CA GLU A 51 2.57 -12.90 0.65
C GLU A 51 3.19 -13.45 -0.65
N TRP A 52 3.57 -12.54 -1.56
CA TRP A 52 4.20 -12.95 -2.82
C TRP A 52 5.61 -13.51 -2.63
N VAL A 53 6.38 -12.95 -1.70
CA VAL A 53 7.71 -13.45 -1.32
C VAL A 53 7.62 -14.88 -0.80
N GLU A 54 6.68 -15.16 0.10
CA GLU A 54 6.43 -16.50 0.63
C GLU A 54 5.94 -17.46 -0.46
N LYS A 55 4.97 -17.05 -1.26
CA LYS A 55 4.39 -17.84 -2.35
C LYS A 55 5.42 -18.28 -3.38
N LEU A 56 6.35 -17.38 -3.74
CA LEU A 56 7.41 -17.66 -4.69
C LEU A 56 8.70 -18.17 -4.03
N LYS A 57 8.72 -18.30 -2.71
CA LYS A 57 9.89 -18.75 -1.93
C LYS A 57 11.15 -17.93 -2.29
N VAL A 58 11.03 -16.61 -2.19
CA VAL A 58 12.16 -15.70 -2.40
C VAL A 58 13.02 -15.70 -1.13
N GLY A 59 14.33 -15.86 -1.30
CA GLY A 59 15.29 -15.82 -0.18
C GLY A 59 15.68 -14.40 0.24
N LYS A 60 16.69 -14.30 1.09
CA LYS A 60 17.25 -12.99 1.48
C LYS A 60 17.80 -12.25 0.25
N PRO A 61 17.60 -10.91 0.19
CA PRO A 61 18.10 -10.13 -0.93
C PRO A 61 19.62 -10.15 -0.99
N ARG A 62 20.16 -10.24 -2.21
CA ARG A 62 21.60 -10.21 -2.50
C ARG A 62 22.12 -8.79 -2.78
N PHE A 63 21.22 -7.85 -2.92
CA PHE A 63 21.54 -6.47 -3.31
C PHE A 63 21.49 -5.56 -2.09
N PRO A 64 22.33 -4.49 -2.04
CA PRO A 64 22.21 -3.48 -1.02
C PRO A 64 20.90 -2.71 -1.17
N GLY A 65 20.26 -2.39 -0.06
CA GLY A 65 19.11 -1.49 -0.03
C GLY A 65 19.51 -0.03 -0.29
N ARG A 66 18.52 0.80 -0.58
CA ARG A 66 18.70 2.25 -0.70
C ARG A 66 18.85 2.90 0.69
N VAL A 67 19.31 4.16 0.71
CA VAL A 67 19.22 5.00 1.91
C VAL A 67 17.74 5.27 2.18
N GLN A 68 17.30 4.96 3.40
CA GLN A 68 15.88 5.06 3.74
C GLN A 68 15.53 6.49 4.19
N PRO A 69 14.38 7.04 3.72
CA PRO A 69 13.84 8.29 4.22
C PRO A 69 13.43 8.17 5.70
N ALA A 70 13.45 9.30 6.41
CA ALA A 70 12.94 9.34 7.78
C ALA A 70 11.42 9.10 7.81
N ALA A 71 10.94 8.49 8.89
CA ALA A 71 9.50 8.34 9.11
C ALA A 71 8.85 9.70 9.40
N ASP A 72 7.60 9.88 8.93
CA ASP A 72 6.79 11.05 9.23
C ASP A 72 5.55 10.63 10.04
N ALA A 73 5.47 11.10 11.27
CA ALA A 73 4.36 10.89 12.19
C ALA A 73 3.64 12.22 12.51
N SER A 74 3.74 13.21 11.65
CA SER A 74 3.14 14.53 11.86
C SER A 74 1.61 14.53 11.77
N HIS A 75 1.03 13.61 10.96
CA HIS A 75 -0.40 13.57 10.74
C HIS A 75 -1.15 12.83 11.89
N PRO A 76 -2.26 13.39 12.42
CA PRO A 76 -2.93 12.81 13.59
C PRO A 76 -3.58 11.44 13.35
N ALA A 77 -3.92 11.11 12.11
CA ALA A 77 -4.63 9.87 11.76
C ALA A 77 -3.77 8.84 11.03
N MET A 78 -2.63 9.24 10.48
CA MET A 78 -1.80 8.38 9.62
C MET A 78 -0.32 8.58 9.90
N SER A 79 0.47 7.51 9.70
CA SER A 79 1.93 7.51 9.75
C SER A 79 2.51 7.12 8.40
N VAL A 80 3.64 7.72 8.06
CA VAL A 80 4.34 7.51 6.78
C VAL A 80 5.70 6.91 7.06
N ASN A 81 5.95 5.70 6.56
CA ASN A 81 7.17 4.93 6.76
C ASN A 81 7.72 4.51 5.39
N LEU A 82 8.40 5.45 4.71
CA LEU A 82 8.86 5.25 3.34
C LEU A 82 9.99 4.22 3.20
N ASP A 83 10.57 3.77 4.31
CA ASP A 83 11.49 2.64 4.36
C ASP A 83 10.83 1.30 3.93
N SER A 84 9.51 1.21 4.01
CA SER A 84 8.73 0.09 3.48
C SER A 84 8.00 0.41 2.16
N CYS A 85 8.30 1.54 1.54
CA CYS A 85 7.68 1.95 0.29
C CYS A 85 8.33 1.28 -0.92
N ILE A 86 7.57 0.50 -1.68
CA ILE A 86 8.00 -0.14 -2.94
C ILE A 86 7.74 0.72 -4.19
N GLN A 87 7.41 1.99 -4.03
CA GLN A 87 7.19 2.97 -5.11
C GLN A 87 6.14 2.54 -6.14
N CYS A 88 5.14 1.77 -5.73
CA CYS A 88 4.09 1.24 -6.60
C CYS A 88 3.08 2.29 -7.08
N THR A 89 3.11 3.50 -6.53
CA THR A 89 2.22 4.63 -6.84
C THR A 89 0.72 4.41 -6.58
N ARG A 90 0.31 3.32 -5.92
CA ARG A 90 -1.12 3.08 -5.62
C ARG A 90 -1.72 4.19 -4.76
N CYS A 91 -0.99 4.70 -3.77
CA CYS A 91 -1.45 5.82 -2.93
C CYS A 91 -1.60 7.13 -3.71
N VAL A 92 -0.70 7.39 -4.67
CA VAL A 92 -0.80 8.56 -5.57
C VAL A 92 -2.10 8.48 -6.38
N ARG A 93 -2.35 7.31 -6.99
CA ARG A 93 -3.57 7.09 -7.76
C ARG A 93 -4.84 7.10 -6.90
N ALA A 94 -4.78 6.51 -5.71
CA ALA A 94 -5.87 6.55 -4.74
C ALA A 94 -6.24 7.98 -4.34
N CYS A 95 -5.24 8.83 -4.09
CA CYS A 95 -5.46 10.23 -3.76
C CYS A 95 -5.97 11.05 -4.96
N ARG A 96 -5.36 10.87 -6.13
CA ARG A 96 -5.63 11.67 -7.32
C ARG A 96 -6.86 11.21 -8.09
N GLU A 97 -6.96 9.90 -8.39
CA GLU A 97 -7.96 9.36 -9.30
C GLU A 97 -9.25 8.96 -8.58
N GLU A 98 -9.16 8.45 -7.35
CA GLU A 98 -10.29 7.92 -6.60
C GLU A 98 -10.94 8.97 -5.69
N GLN A 99 -10.11 9.70 -4.91
CA GLN A 99 -10.57 10.71 -3.96
C GLN A 99 -10.54 12.14 -4.52
N VAL A 100 -9.84 12.35 -5.65
CA VAL A 100 -9.70 13.65 -6.34
C VAL A 100 -9.13 14.76 -5.45
N ASN A 101 -8.28 14.40 -4.49
CA ASN A 101 -7.63 15.38 -3.58
C ASN A 101 -6.28 15.86 -4.10
N ASP A 102 -5.56 15.02 -4.86
CA ASP A 102 -4.27 15.31 -5.49
C ASP A 102 -3.15 15.83 -4.56
N VAL A 103 -3.15 15.35 -3.31
CA VAL A 103 -2.15 15.72 -2.29
C VAL A 103 -0.86 14.91 -2.43
N ILE A 104 -0.97 13.63 -2.87
CA ILE A 104 0.17 12.72 -2.93
C ILE A 104 0.76 12.72 -4.34
N GLY A 105 2.06 13.02 -4.43
CA GLY A 105 2.83 12.99 -5.65
C GLY A 105 4.06 12.10 -5.58
N MET A 106 4.79 12.01 -6.70
CA MET A 106 6.13 11.41 -6.77
C MET A 106 7.14 12.49 -7.05
N SER A 107 8.20 12.54 -6.26
CA SER A 107 9.35 13.41 -6.48
C SER A 107 10.61 12.62 -6.75
N TYR A 108 11.59 13.30 -7.33
CA TYR A 108 12.88 12.76 -7.71
C TYR A 108 12.79 11.60 -8.72
N ARG A 109 13.88 10.85 -8.88
CA ARG A 109 13.96 9.71 -9.81
C ARG A 109 15.05 8.72 -9.40
N GLY A 110 14.96 7.49 -9.94
CA GLY A 110 15.91 6.43 -9.64
C GLY A 110 15.81 6.00 -8.18
N SER A 111 16.95 5.76 -7.53
CA SER A 111 17.02 5.34 -6.13
C SER A 111 16.53 6.40 -5.13
N HIS A 112 16.43 7.65 -5.57
CA HIS A 112 15.93 8.76 -4.75
C HIS A 112 14.43 9.04 -4.95
N ALA A 113 13.75 8.30 -5.85
CA ALA A 113 12.34 8.50 -6.07
C ALA A 113 11.55 8.20 -4.79
N GLU A 114 10.71 9.14 -4.39
CA GLU A 114 9.89 9.01 -3.18
C GLU A 114 8.53 9.66 -3.34
N ILE A 115 7.61 9.24 -2.48
CA ILE A 115 6.30 9.87 -2.34
C ILE A 115 6.46 11.15 -1.53
N VAL A 116 5.81 12.21 -1.99
CA VAL A 116 5.76 13.49 -1.30
C VAL A 116 4.31 13.93 -1.14
N PHE A 117 4.07 14.80 -0.17
CA PHE A 117 2.78 15.45 0.08
C PHE A 117 2.90 16.91 -0.33
N ASP A 118 1.93 17.39 -1.11
CA ASP A 118 1.94 18.73 -1.73
C ASP A 118 3.29 19.04 -2.40
N ILE A 119 4.07 19.99 -1.90
CA ILE A 119 5.37 20.39 -2.48
C ILE A 119 6.56 19.86 -1.63
N GLY A 120 6.36 18.78 -0.88
CA GLY A 120 7.35 18.18 0.01
C GLY A 120 7.16 18.53 1.46
N ASP A 121 5.95 18.90 1.84
CA ASP A 121 5.57 19.18 3.22
C ASP A 121 5.45 17.88 4.04
N PRO A 122 5.61 17.91 5.37
CA PRO A 122 5.17 16.83 6.23
C PRO A 122 3.69 16.54 6.02
N MET A 123 3.26 15.29 6.11
CA MET A 123 1.87 14.91 5.84
C MET A 123 0.87 15.67 6.72
N GLY A 124 1.24 15.98 7.98
CA GLY A 124 0.41 16.73 8.91
C GLY A 124 0.21 18.19 8.56
N ASP A 125 1.13 18.79 7.81
CA ASP A 125 1.09 20.19 7.36
C ASP A 125 0.53 20.33 5.93
N SER A 126 0.27 19.20 5.26
CA SER A 126 -0.26 19.16 3.89
C SER A 126 -1.76 19.42 3.83
N THR A 127 -2.28 19.58 2.61
CA THR A 127 -3.73 19.76 2.37
C THR A 127 -4.52 18.44 2.48
N CYS A 128 -3.97 17.41 3.15
CA CYS A 128 -4.59 16.10 3.34
C CYS A 128 -5.90 16.21 4.14
N VAL A 129 -6.97 15.63 3.59
CA VAL A 129 -8.31 15.61 4.21
C VAL A 129 -8.56 14.35 5.07
N ALA A 130 -7.52 13.55 5.34
CA ALA A 130 -7.59 12.34 6.18
C ALA A 130 -8.60 11.29 5.72
N CYS A 131 -8.84 11.12 4.43
CA CYS A 131 -9.81 10.14 3.91
C CYS A 131 -9.39 8.68 4.13
N GLY A 132 -8.08 8.39 4.28
CA GLY A 132 -7.55 7.03 4.54
C GLY A 132 -7.41 6.12 3.32
N GLU A 133 -7.84 6.51 2.13
CA GLU A 133 -7.79 5.66 0.94
C GLU A 133 -6.35 5.27 0.55
N CYS A 134 -5.38 6.16 0.75
CA CYS A 134 -3.97 5.87 0.51
C CYS A 134 -3.41 4.78 1.45
N VAL A 135 -3.90 4.73 2.70
CA VAL A 135 -3.55 3.69 3.68
C VAL A 135 -4.12 2.35 3.23
N GLN A 136 -5.41 2.31 2.85
CA GLN A 136 -6.06 1.10 2.33
C GLN A 136 -5.40 0.59 1.05
N ALA A 137 -4.96 1.49 0.17
CA ALA A 137 -4.30 1.14 -1.09
C ALA A 137 -2.84 0.67 -0.93
N CYS A 138 -2.20 0.93 0.22
CA CYS A 138 -0.79 0.63 0.42
C CYS A 138 -0.53 -0.87 0.61
N PRO A 139 0.23 -1.53 -0.28
CA PRO A 139 0.44 -2.98 -0.22
C PRO A 139 1.45 -3.44 0.83
N THR A 140 2.17 -2.51 1.46
CA THR A 140 3.26 -2.81 2.40
C THR A 140 3.10 -2.13 3.75
N GLY A 141 2.04 -1.34 3.95
CA GLY A 141 1.84 -0.56 5.16
C GLY A 141 2.79 0.63 5.33
N ALA A 142 3.53 1.02 4.29
CA ALA A 142 4.34 2.25 4.31
C ALA A 142 3.49 3.48 4.68
N LEU A 143 2.24 3.50 4.29
CA LEU A 143 1.20 4.38 4.84
C LEU A 143 0.32 3.52 5.74
N MET A 144 0.20 3.88 7.01
CA MET A 144 -0.51 3.11 8.02
C MET A 144 -1.34 4.01 8.95
N PRO A 145 -2.34 3.49 9.68
CA PRO A 145 -3.00 4.24 10.72
C PRO A 145 -2.04 4.66 11.83
N ALA A 146 -2.14 5.90 12.32
CA ALA A 146 -1.25 6.42 13.39
C ALA A 146 -1.41 5.69 14.73
N ASN A 147 -2.52 4.98 14.94
CA ASN A 147 -2.83 4.20 16.15
C ASN A 147 -2.36 2.74 16.09
N ASP A 148 -1.44 2.40 15.18
CA ASP A 148 -0.93 1.04 14.96
C ASP A 148 -2.01 -0.03 14.69
N ALA A 149 -3.19 0.38 14.25
CA ALA A 149 -4.32 -0.53 14.01
C ALA A 149 -3.98 -1.63 12.99
N GLY A 150 -3.10 -1.33 12.02
CA GLY A 150 -2.60 -2.29 11.03
C GLY A 150 -1.71 -3.40 11.61
N LEU A 151 -1.23 -3.24 12.85
CA LEU A 151 -0.36 -4.19 13.57
C LEU A 151 -1.12 -5.01 14.62
N VAL A 152 -2.41 -4.76 14.79
CA VAL A 152 -3.24 -5.39 15.81
C VAL A 152 -4.29 -6.28 15.14
N GLU A 153 -4.27 -7.57 15.46
CA GLU A 153 -5.29 -8.49 14.97
C GLU A 153 -6.64 -8.19 15.65
N ALA A 154 -7.69 -8.03 14.83
CA ALA A 154 -9.04 -7.77 15.30
C ALA A 154 -9.70 -9.05 15.84
N ASP A 155 -10.43 -8.94 16.94
CA ASP A 155 -11.23 -10.05 17.50
C ASP A 155 -12.45 -10.35 16.61
N LYS A 156 -12.98 -9.29 15.96
CA LYS A 156 -14.16 -9.36 15.09
C LYS A 156 -14.00 -8.46 13.88
N LYS A 157 -14.47 -8.95 12.74
CA LYS A 157 -14.75 -8.16 11.53
C LYS A 157 -16.26 -8.09 11.35
N ILE A 158 -16.81 -6.90 11.30
CA ILE A 158 -18.26 -6.65 11.22
C ILE A 158 -18.56 -5.92 9.94
N ASP A 159 -19.26 -6.57 9.03
CA ASP A 159 -19.73 -5.97 7.79
C ASP A 159 -20.94 -5.08 8.07
N SER A 160 -20.89 -3.86 7.56
CA SER A 160 -21.94 -2.86 7.77
C SER A 160 -22.00 -1.87 6.62
N VAL A 161 -22.76 -0.83 6.84
CA VAL A 161 -22.94 0.30 5.91
C VAL A 161 -22.47 1.57 6.60
N CYS A 162 -21.86 2.48 5.83
CA CYS A 162 -21.44 3.78 6.35
C CYS A 162 -22.63 4.56 6.89
N PRO A 163 -22.57 5.11 8.14
CA PRO A 163 -23.71 5.76 8.78
C PRO A 163 -23.87 7.25 8.41
N TYR A 164 -23.02 7.83 7.55
CA TYR A 164 -22.95 9.28 7.39
C TYR A 164 -23.88 9.85 6.32
N CYS A 165 -23.46 9.89 5.06
CA CYS A 165 -24.17 10.67 4.03
C CYS A 165 -25.38 9.93 3.38
N GLY A 166 -25.66 8.69 3.78
CA GLY A 166 -26.79 7.91 3.23
C GLY A 166 -26.58 7.31 1.83
N VAL A 167 -25.41 7.45 1.22
CA VAL A 167 -25.08 6.84 -0.09
C VAL A 167 -25.07 5.31 0.00
N GLY A 168 -24.76 4.75 1.18
CA GLY A 168 -24.82 3.31 1.41
C GLY A 168 -23.50 2.59 1.10
N CYS A 169 -22.36 3.27 1.23
CA CYS A 169 -21.05 2.65 1.09
C CYS A 169 -20.90 1.46 2.05
N LEU A 170 -20.44 0.33 1.51
CA LEU A 170 -20.23 -0.87 2.31
C LEU A 170 -18.87 -0.82 3.00
N LEU A 171 -18.86 -1.09 4.29
CA LEU A 171 -17.67 -1.04 5.15
C LEU A 171 -17.51 -2.34 5.93
N THR A 172 -16.27 -2.65 6.30
CA THR A 172 -15.92 -3.66 7.30
C THR A 172 -15.25 -2.98 8.48
N TYR A 173 -15.85 -3.11 9.65
CA TYR A 173 -15.30 -2.61 10.91
C TYR A 173 -14.44 -3.67 11.58
N HIS A 174 -13.19 -3.33 11.87
CA HIS A 174 -12.27 -4.17 12.64
C HIS A 174 -12.37 -3.78 14.12
N VAL A 175 -12.76 -4.70 14.96
CA VAL A 175 -13.04 -4.45 16.37
C VAL A 175 -12.15 -5.32 17.27
N LYS A 176 -11.60 -4.74 18.33
CA LYS A 176 -10.87 -5.44 19.39
C LYS A 176 -11.26 -4.94 20.75
N GLY A 177 -11.55 -5.85 21.69
CA GLY A 177 -11.94 -5.49 23.05
C GLY A 177 -13.14 -4.53 23.12
N GLY A 178 -14.07 -4.62 22.16
CA GLY A 178 -15.24 -3.73 22.07
C GLY A 178 -14.93 -2.34 21.49
N LYS A 179 -13.71 -2.05 21.05
CA LYS A 179 -13.31 -0.78 20.43
C LYS A 179 -13.07 -0.95 18.94
N LEU A 180 -13.44 0.07 18.17
CA LEU A 180 -13.13 0.14 16.74
C LEU A 180 -11.64 0.43 16.57
N LEU A 181 -10.94 -0.43 15.82
CA LEU A 181 -9.53 -0.24 15.46
C LEU A 181 -9.39 0.56 14.16
N GLN A 182 -10.02 0.05 13.11
CA GLN A 182 -9.98 0.63 11.78
C GLN A 182 -11.23 0.26 10.97
N VAL A 183 -11.40 0.93 9.86
CA VAL A 183 -12.48 0.69 8.89
C VAL A 183 -11.85 0.46 7.53
N GLU A 184 -12.36 -0.52 6.81
CA GLU A 184 -11.98 -0.79 5.42
C GLU A 184 -13.20 -0.65 4.51
N GLY A 185 -13.00 -0.13 3.31
CA GLY A 185 -14.01 -0.13 2.26
C GLY A 185 -14.27 -1.54 1.76
N ARG A 186 -15.51 -2.00 1.79
CA ARG A 186 -15.95 -3.28 1.23
C ARG A 186 -16.56 -3.09 -0.14
N ASN A 187 -16.33 -4.04 -1.04
CA ASN A 187 -16.86 -3.96 -2.41
C ASN A 187 -18.38 -3.92 -2.42
N GLY A 188 -18.93 -2.77 -2.78
CA GLY A 188 -20.34 -2.49 -2.90
C GLY A 188 -20.62 -1.54 -4.06
N PRO A 189 -21.90 -1.46 -4.51
CA PRO A 189 -22.25 -0.66 -5.69
C PRO A 189 -22.00 0.84 -5.54
N ALA A 190 -21.94 1.34 -4.30
CA ALA A 190 -21.74 2.76 -4.02
C ALA A 190 -20.25 3.16 -3.95
N ASN A 191 -19.38 2.29 -3.45
CA ASN A 191 -18.00 2.64 -3.16
C ASN A 191 -16.95 1.72 -3.83
N ASN A 192 -17.33 0.62 -4.47
CA ASN A 192 -16.43 -0.28 -5.20
C ASN A 192 -15.17 -0.69 -4.41
N GLY A 193 -15.30 -0.93 -3.11
CA GLY A 193 -14.20 -1.30 -2.23
C GLY A 193 -13.36 -0.15 -1.67
N ARG A 194 -13.79 1.10 -1.84
CA ARG A 194 -13.08 2.30 -1.37
C ARG A 194 -13.70 2.87 -0.09
N LEU A 195 -12.91 3.71 0.60
CA LEU A 195 -13.36 4.48 1.77
C LEU A 195 -14.01 5.80 1.38
#